data_ef1b89566dc37d40776387bdf1ca564f
#
_entry.id   ef1b89566dc37d40776387bdf1ca564f
#
_cell.length_a   1.000
_cell.length_b   1.000
_cell.length_c   1.000
_cell.angle_alpha   90.00
_cell.angle_beta   90.00
_cell.angle_gamma   90.00
#
_symmetry.space_group_name_H-M   'P 1'
#
loop_
_entity.id
_entity.type
_entity.pdbx_description
1 polymer ?
#
loop_
_entity_poly.entity_id
_entity_poly.type
_entity_poly.pdbx_seq_one_letter_code
_entity_poly.pdbx_strand_id
1 'polypeptide(L)'
;NEDEKPLDISLNSITNVLERNDAGEATIIEHFKHNHYLTLSDEIREYGNKCCDGCMLLISDSFYYCSECEFFLHKACAELPKMKPIWFHLCQLATLVLTSDNIFRCEFCDFLSNGFAYKCNECGRHMCLRCQALPPDALSCPGHEHPLLFYYEFDGRCSACGLDIGEAFSCKDCNYSVDLFCMLLPTRVSHKCDNHLLALTYHD
;
A
#
# COMPACT_ATOMS: atom_id res chain seq x y z
N ASN A 1 -11.52 -11.83 37.22
CA ASN A 1 -12.36 -11.25 36.17
C ASN A 1 -11.67 -9.99 35.72
N GLU A 2 -10.76 -10.12 34.75
CA GLU A 2 -10.17 -9.01 34.03
C GLU A 2 -11.20 -8.61 32.98
N ASP A 3 -11.71 -7.39 33.10
CA ASP A 3 -12.64 -6.77 32.16
C ASP A 3 -11.99 -6.69 30.77
N GLU A 4 -12.42 -7.53 29.83
CA GLU A 4 -12.16 -7.33 28.40
C GLU A 4 -12.80 -5.98 28.01
N LYS A 5 -11.96 -4.94 27.89
CA LYS A 5 -12.37 -3.70 27.25
C LYS A 5 -12.90 -4.02 25.86
N PRO A 6 -14.10 -3.53 25.48
CA PRO A 6 -14.57 -3.67 24.12
C PRO A 6 -13.51 -3.12 23.15
N LEU A 7 -13.09 -3.90 22.16
CA LEU A 7 -12.25 -3.43 21.07
C LEU A 7 -12.94 -2.19 20.47
N ASP A 8 -12.24 -1.06 20.56
CA ASP A 8 -12.76 0.22 20.07
C ASP A 8 -12.91 0.12 18.53
N ILE A 9 -14.17 -0.07 18.09
CA ILE A 9 -14.57 -0.18 16.68
C ILE A 9 -14.07 1.03 15.86
N SER A 10 -13.75 2.15 16.53
CA SER A 10 -13.19 3.36 15.90
C SER A 10 -11.81 3.16 15.27
N LEU A 11 -11.06 2.11 15.65
CA LEU A 11 -9.70 1.84 15.14
C LEU A 11 -9.67 1.10 13.80
N ASN A 12 -10.78 0.53 13.34
CA ASN A 12 -10.86 -0.22 12.10
C ASN A 12 -11.37 0.66 10.93
N SER A 13 -10.83 0.46 9.74
CA SER A 13 -11.31 1.11 8.52
C SER A 13 -12.68 0.58 8.08
N ILE A 14 -12.92 -0.71 8.27
CA ILE A 14 -14.25 -1.31 8.16
C ILE A 14 -15.03 -0.92 9.42
N THR A 15 -16.09 -0.15 9.23
CA THR A 15 -16.92 0.35 10.33
C THR A 15 -18.06 -0.60 10.71
N ASN A 16 -18.51 -1.42 9.76
CA ASN A 16 -19.51 -2.43 9.98
C ASN A 16 -19.36 -3.58 8.98
N VAL A 17 -19.75 -4.79 9.38
CA VAL A 17 -19.82 -5.97 8.50
C VAL A 17 -21.28 -6.40 8.46
N LEU A 18 -21.89 -6.30 7.27
CA LEU A 18 -23.30 -6.64 7.06
C LEU A 18 -23.48 -8.13 6.78
N GLU A 19 -22.59 -8.70 5.97
CA GLU A 19 -22.66 -10.11 5.57
C GLU A 19 -21.29 -10.79 5.65
N ARG A 20 -21.33 -12.11 5.91
CA ARG A 20 -20.17 -12.98 5.88
C ARG A 20 -20.49 -14.26 5.09
N ASN A 21 -19.49 -14.83 4.43
CA ASN A 21 -19.59 -16.15 3.81
C ASN A 21 -19.39 -17.28 4.85
N ASP A 22 -19.53 -18.52 4.41
CA ASP A 22 -19.38 -19.72 5.25
C ASP A 22 -17.97 -19.85 5.86
N ALA A 23 -16.96 -19.24 5.26
CA ALA A 23 -15.59 -19.16 5.77
C ALA A 23 -15.40 -18.06 6.83
N GLY A 24 -16.44 -17.28 7.15
CA GLY A 24 -16.41 -16.17 8.10
C GLY A 24 -15.83 -14.86 7.53
N GLU A 25 -15.52 -14.83 6.25
CA GLU A 25 -14.98 -13.67 5.56
C GLU A 25 -16.08 -12.64 5.29
N ALA A 26 -15.80 -11.35 5.54
CA ALA A 26 -16.74 -10.26 5.32
C ALA A 26 -17.00 -10.06 3.82
N THR A 27 -18.24 -10.24 3.37
CA THR A 27 -18.62 -10.12 1.96
C THR A 27 -19.30 -8.80 1.62
N ILE A 28 -20.02 -8.20 2.59
CA ILE A 28 -20.59 -6.85 2.46
C ILE A 28 -20.19 -6.03 3.68
N ILE A 29 -19.59 -4.87 3.44
CA ILE A 29 -19.04 -3.99 4.48
C ILE A 29 -19.46 -2.53 4.32
N GLU A 30 -19.43 -1.80 5.43
CA GLU A 30 -19.32 -0.34 5.47
C GLU A 30 -17.86 0.05 5.72
N HIS A 31 -17.42 1.08 5.01
CA HIS A 31 -16.05 1.57 5.12
C HIS A 31 -16.04 3.07 5.47
N PHE A 32 -15.16 3.52 6.37
CA PHE A 32 -15.16 4.88 6.92
C PHE A 32 -15.00 6.00 5.87
N LYS A 33 -14.54 5.69 4.67
CA LYS A 33 -14.32 6.64 3.57
C LYS A 33 -15.30 6.49 2.43
N HIS A 34 -16.34 5.68 2.58
CA HIS A 34 -17.33 5.48 1.52
C HIS A 34 -18.75 5.38 2.11
N ASN A 35 -19.72 6.03 1.47
CA ASN A 35 -21.06 6.12 2.01
C ASN A 35 -21.98 4.94 1.61
N HIS A 36 -21.61 4.20 0.56
CA HIS A 36 -22.34 3.02 0.11
C HIS A 36 -21.69 1.74 0.62
N TYR A 37 -22.42 0.64 0.56
CA TYR A 37 -21.88 -0.67 0.89
C TYR A 37 -20.84 -1.09 -0.15
N LEU A 38 -19.84 -1.80 0.31
CA LEU A 38 -18.82 -2.40 -0.53
C LEU A 38 -18.96 -3.90 -0.51
N THR A 39 -18.94 -4.53 -1.69
CA THR A 39 -19.08 -5.97 -1.89
C THR A 39 -17.72 -6.57 -2.24
N LEU A 40 -17.37 -7.70 -1.60
CA LEU A 40 -16.16 -8.46 -1.89
C LEU A 40 -16.30 -9.20 -3.24
N SER A 41 -15.24 -9.17 -4.05
CA SER A 41 -15.15 -9.90 -5.32
C SER A 41 -13.72 -10.38 -5.58
N ASP A 42 -13.64 -11.49 -6.34
CA ASP A 42 -12.39 -12.06 -6.87
C ASP A 42 -12.36 -11.99 -8.42
N GLU A 43 -13.31 -11.32 -9.04
CA GLU A 43 -13.49 -11.28 -10.50
C GLU A 43 -12.51 -10.32 -11.18
N ILE A 44 -11.21 -10.59 -11.06
CA ILE A 44 -10.13 -9.75 -11.58
C ILE A 44 -10.20 -9.59 -13.11
N ARG A 45 -10.73 -10.59 -13.83
CA ARG A 45 -10.86 -10.52 -15.30
C ARG A 45 -11.73 -9.37 -15.76
N GLU A 46 -12.74 -9.03 -15.00
CA GLU A 46 -13.66 -7.92 -15.29
C GLU A 46 -13.11 -6.58 -14.81
N TYR A 47 -12.45 -6.55 -13.64
CA TYR A 47 -12.05 -5.33 -12.94
C TYR A 47 -10.56 -5.07 -12.88
N GLY A 48 -9.71 -5.92 -13.48
CA GLY A 48 -8.24 -5.80 -13.41
C GLY A 48 -7.64 -4.58 -14.12
N ASN A 49 -8.44 -3.79 -14.83
CA ASN A 49 -8.07 -2.49 -15.39
C ASN A 49 -8.46 -1.31 -14.47
N LYS A 50 -9.16 -1.56 -13.36
CA LYS A 50 -9.50 -0.56 -12.35
C LYS A 50 -8.37 -0.39 -11.35
N CYS A 51 -8.24 0.81 -10.81
CA CYS A 51 -7.28 1.11 -9.75
C CYS A 51 -7.96 1.10 -8.39
N CYS A 52 -7.23 0.68 -7.39
CA CYS A 52 -7.63 0.79 -6.00
C CYS A 52 -7.58 2.25 -5.54
N ASP A 53 -8.68 2.81 -5.05
CA ASP A 53 -8.77 4.19 -4.53
C ASP A 53 -7.92 4.40 -3.26
N GLY A 54 -7.48 3.33 -2.62
CA GLY A 54 -6.56 3.40 -1.48
C GLY A 54 -5.10 3.56 -1.89
N CYS A 55 -4.52 2.60 -2.60
CA CYS A 55 -3.09 2.58 -2.94
C CYS A 55 -2.76 3.06 -4.36
N MET A 56 -3.76 3.32 -5.19
CA MET A 56 -3.64 3.76 -6.59
C MET A 56 -2.99 2.74 -7.54
N LEU A 57 -2.89 1.48 -7.12
CA LEU A 57 -2.42 0.37 -7.96
C LEU A 57 -3.61 -0.34 -8.62
N LEU A 58 -3.34 -1.01 -9.74
CA LEU A 58 -4.35 -1.85 -10.40
C LEU A 58 -4.83 -2.97 -9.50
N ILE A 59 -6.11 -3.30 -9.62
CA ILE A 59 -6.70 -4.45 -8.92
C ILE A 59 -6.05 -5.74 -9.43
N SER A 60 -5.42 -6.49 -8.53
CA SER A 60 -4.64 -7.69 -8.83
C SER A 60 -5.00 -8.92 -8.01
N ASP A 61 -5.82 -8.73 -6.98
CA ASP A 61 -6.26 -9.75 -6.02
C ASP A 61 -7.68 -9.44 -5.53
N SER A 62 -8.17 -10.14 -4.52
CA SER A 62 -9.49 -9.91 -3.91
C SER A 62 -9.67 -8.44 -3.52
N PHE A 63 -10.82 -7.90 -3.85
CA PHE A 63 -11.11 -6.49 -3.67
C PHE A 63 -12.57 -6.26 -3.26
N TYR A 64 -12.81 -5.12 -2.63
CA TYR A 64 -14.15 -4.60 -2.40
C TYR A 64 -14.47 -3.56 -3.47
N TYR A 65 -15.71 -3.58 -3.96
CA TYR A 65 -16.22 -2.59 -4.92
C TYR A 65 -17.60 -2.08 -4.52
N CYS A 66 -17.92 -0.87 -4.96
CA CYS A 66 -19.24 -0.29 -4.85
C CYS A 66 -20.04 -0.55 -6.12
N SER A 67 -21.27 -1.08 -5.98
CA SER A 67 -22.18 -1.28 -7.12
C SER A 67 -22.88 0.02 -7.58
N GLU A 68 -22.81 1.08 -6.78
CA GLU A 68 -23.48 2.36 -7.06
C GLU A 68 -22.56 3.41 -7.69
N CYS A 69 -21.25 3.26 -7.50
CA CYS A 69 -20.24 4.18 -8.04
C CYS A 69 -18.91 3.46 -8.32
N GLU A 70 -18.01 4.12 -9.06
CA GLU A 70 -16.69 3.57 -9.37
C GLU A 70 -15.71 3.75 -8.20
N PHE A 71 -15.90 2.97 -7.13
CA PHE A 71 -15.00 2.95 -5.97
C PHE A 71 -14.52 1.52 -5.72
N PHE A 72 -13.19 1.32 -5.67
CA PHE A 72 -12.54 0.02 -5.56
C PHE A 72 -11.46 0.04 -4.50
N LEU A 73 -11.41 -0.96 -3.64
CA LEU A 73 -10.31 -1.15 -2.69
C LEU A 73 -9.82 -2.59 -2.76
N HIS A 74 -8.51 -2.81 -2.88
CA HIS A 74 -7.97 -4.13 -2.53
C HIS A 74 -8.47 -4.52 -1.14
N LYS A 75 -8.74 -5.80 -0.92
CA LYS A 75 -9.16 -6.29 0.39
C LYS A 75 -8.18 -5.84 1.49
N ALA A 76 -6.88 -5.98 1.24
CA ALA A 76 -5.84 -5.52 2.16
C ALA A 76 -5.88 -4.00 2.43
N CYS A 77 -6.28 -3.18 1.45
CA CYS A 77 -6.43 -1.73 1.65
C CYS A 77 -7.68 -1.36 2.44
N ALA A 78 -8.77 -2.10 2.26
CA ALA A 78 -10.01 -1.90 3.02
C ALA A 78 -9.87 -2.31 4.50
N GLU A 79 -9.05 -3.32 4.77
CA GLU A 79 -8.83 -3.88 6.10
C GLU A 79 -7.72 -3.18 6.91
N LEU A 80 -7.13 -2.11 6.37
CA LEU A 80 -6.09 -1.34 7.07
C LEU A 80 -6.62 -0.75 8.39
N PRO A 81 -5.83 -0.80 9.48
CA PRO A 81 -6.19 -0.11 10.71
C PRO A 81 -6.15 1.41 10.51
N LYS A 82 -7.08 2.14 11.14
CA LYS A 82 -7.07 3.61 11.12
C LYS A 82 -5.85 4.22 11.79
N MET A 83 -5.22 3.50 12.70
CA MET A 83 -4.04 3.95 13.42
C MET A 83 -2.95 2.89 13.36
N LYS A 84 -1.74 3.29 13.01
CA LYS A 84 -0.60 2.38 12.88
C LYS A 84 0.71 3.05 13.33
N PRO A 85 1.55 2.40 14.15
CA PRO A 85 2.93 2.82 14.35
C PRO A 85 3.73 2.51 13.08
N ILE A 86 4.66 3.40 12.73
CA ILE A 86 5.54 3.22 11.56
C ILE A 86 6.98 3.28 12.00
N TRP A 87 7.75 2.29 11.60
CA TRP A 87 9.13 2.06 12.03
C TRP A 87 10.15 3.07 11.49
N PHE A 88 9.88 3.70 10.35
CA PHE A 88 10.83 4.59 9.66
C PHE A 88 10.41 6.07 9.68
N HIS A 89 9.36 6.45 10.41
CA HIS A 89 8.97 7.83 10.56
C HIS A 89 9.80 8.53 11.64
N LEU A 90 10.21 9.80 11.38
CA LEU A 90 11.05 10.58 12.29
C LEU A 90 10.45 10.77 13.68
N CYS A 91 9.12 10.85 13.79
CA CYS A 91 8.40 10.86 15.07
C CYS A 91 8.19 9.42 15.55
N GLN A 92 9.21 8.77 16.07
CA GLN A 92 9.26 7.34 16.38
C GLN A 92 8.14 6.83 17.31
N LEU A 93 7.50 7.70 18.08
CA LEU A 93 6.37 7.38 18.98
C LEU A 93 5.02 7.83 18.43
N ALA A 94 5.00 8.48 17.26
CA ALA A 94 3.75 8.98 16.68
C ALA A 94 2.93 7.85 16.07
N THR A 95 1.67 7.84 16.37
CA THR A 95 0.69 6.99 15.70
C THR A 95 0.19 7.73 14.46
N LEU A 96 0.30 7.10 13.31
CA LEU A 96 -0.23 7.66 12.07
C LEU A 96 -1.72 7.34 11.93
N VAL A 97 -2.47 8.33 11.47
CA VAL A 97 -3.92 8.22 11.24
C VAL A 97 -4.17 8.10 9.75
N LEU A 98 -4.94 7.07 9.37
CA LEU A 98 -5.34 6.85 7.98
C LEU A 98 -6.30 7.96 7.52
N THR A 99 -5.95 8.63 6.44
CA THR A 99 -6.71 9.72 5.82
C THR A 99 -6.82 9.52 4.31
N SER A 100 -7.79 10.18 3.70
CA SER A 100 -7.94 10.27 2.24
C SER A 100 -8.13 11.73 1.81
N ASP A 101 -7.51 12.66 2.52
CA ASP A 101 -7.66 14.08 2.25
C ASP A 101 -6.80 14.46 1.06
N ASN A 102 -7.40 15.00 0.00
CA ASN A 102 -6.73 15.69 -1.13
C ASN A 102 -5.43 15.06 -1.68
N ILE A 103 -4.88 15.67 -2.71
CA ILE A 103 -3.56 15.32 -3.24
C ILE A 103 -2.49 15.68 -2.19
N PHE A 104 -1.63 14.72 -1.89
CA PHE A 104 -0.51 14.89 -0.96
C PHE A 104 0.80 14.41 -1.60
N ARG A 105 1.92 14.88 -1.08
CA ARG A 105 3.26 14.36 -1.39
C ARG A 105 3.68 13.40 -0.28
N CYS A 106 4.04 12.19 -0.65
CA CYS A 106 4.54 11.21 0.31
C CYS A 106 5.94 11.62 0.81
N GLU A 107 6.13 11.69 2.12
CA GLU A 107 7.42 12.05 2.71
C GLU A 107 8.54 11.06 2.37
N PHE A 108 8.19 9.79 2.19
CA PHE A 108 9.17 8.73 2.01
C PHE A 108 9.59 8.56 0.54
N CYS A 109 8.64 8.48 -0.40
CA CYS A 109 8.95 8.29 -1.83
C CYS A 109 8.84 9.57 -2.67
N ASP A 110 8.49 10.69 -2.08
CA ASP A 110 8.32 12.00 -2.72
C ASP A 110 7.27 12.05 -3.87
N PHE A 111 6.56 10.95 -4.13
CA PHE A 111 5.51 10.93 -5.15
C PHE A 111 4.23 11.62 -4.68
N LEU A 112 3.56 12.29 -5.63
CA LEU A 112 2.20 12.78 -5.43
C LEU A 112 1.21 11.62 -5.49
N SER A 113 0.23 11.63 -4.59
CA SER A 113 -0.85 10.65 -4.52
C SER A 113 -2.15 11.33 -4.13
N ASN A 114 -3.26 10.80 -4.62
CA ASN A 114 -4.62 11.16 -4.22
C ASN A 114 -5.37 9.98 -3.58
N GLY A 115 -4.68 8.89 -3.29
CA GLY A 115 -5.21 7.74 -2.55
C GLY A 115 -5.22 7.98 -1.04
N PHE A 116 -5.31 6.90 -0.28
CA PHE A 116 -5.20 6.97 1.18
C PHE A 116 -3.75 7.23 1.60
N ALA A 117 -3.62 7.90 2.72
CA ALA A 117 -2.35 8.15 3.38
C ALA A 117 -2.45 7.89 4.88
N TYR A 118 -1.34 7.53 5.48
CA TYR A 118 -1.16 7.70 6.90
C TYR A 118 -0.56 9.09 7.17
N LYS A 119 -1.25 9.87 7.99
CA LYS A 119 -0.83 11.22 8.39
C LYS A 119 -0.34 11.22 9.83
N CYS A 120 0.83 11.81 10.06
CA CYS A 120 1.34 12.04 11.40
C CYS A 120 0.65 13.24 12.03
N ASN A 121 0.06 13.05 13.22
CA ASN A 121 -0.60 14.14 13.95
C ASN A 121 0.39 15.14 14.56
N GLU A 122 1.65 14.74 14.77
CA GLU A 122 2.67 15.61 15.36
C GLU A 122 3.31 16.53 14.32
N CYS A 123 3.76 15.97 13.19
CA CYS A 123 4.47 16.75 12.16
C CYS A 123 3.62 17.05 10.91
N GLY A 124 2.42 16.50 10.81
CA GLY A 124 1.49 16.71 9.69
C GLY A 124 1.88 16.03 8.38
N ARG A 125 2.98 15.30 8.34
CA ARG A 125 3.49 14.65 7.13
C ARG A 125 2.66 13.43 6.75
N HIS A 126 2.63 13.12 5.45
CA HIS A 126 1.85 12.04 4.88
C HIS A 126 2.73 10.95 4.31
N MET A 127 2.27 9.71 4.42
CA MET A 127 2.89 8.53 3.86
C MET A 127 1.86 7.76 3.04
N CYS A 128 2.17 7.47 1.78
CA CYS A 128 1.29 6.69 0.90
C CYS A 128 1.26 5.21 1.32
N LEU A 129 0.18 4.51 0.96
CA LEU A 129 0.01 3.10 1.34
C LEU A 129 1.09 2.19 0.76
N ARG A 130 1.66 2.52 -0.41
CA ARG A 130 2.76 1.74 -1.00
C ARG A 130 4.00 1.73 -0.11
N CYS A 131 4.41 2.91 0.36
CA CYS A 131 5.55 3.01 1.28
C CYS A 131 5.26 2.35 2.63
N GLN A 132 4.04 2.49 3.12
CA GLN A 132 3.62 1.91 4.38
C GLN A 132 3.59 0.38 4.34
N ALA A 133 3.39 -0.22 3.18
CA ALA A 133 3.40 -1.67 3.00
C ALA A 133 4.81 -2.28 3.00
N LEU A 134 5.87 -1.47 2.87
CA LEU A 134 7.24 -1.95 2.94
C LEU A 134 7.56 -2.45 4.35
N PRO A 135 8.01 -3.70 4.51
CA PRO A 135 8.41 -4.22 5.80
C PRO A 135 9.75 -3.62 6.26
N PRO A 136 10.00 -3.54 7.58
CA PRO A 136 11.29 -3.12 8.12
C PRO A 136 12.41 -4.16 7.88
N ASP A 137 12.00 -5.40 7.67
CA ASP A 137 12.86 -6.56 7.54
C ASP A 137 13.19 -6.87 6.07
N ALA A 138 13.52 -8.12 5.80
CA ALA A 138 13.84 -8.59 4.47
C ALA A 138 12.64 -8.47 3.51
N LEU A 139 12.86 -7.79 2.38
CA LEU A 139 11.89 -7.57 1.32
C LEU A 139 12.23 -8.45 0.11
N SER A 140 11.24 -9.13 -0.44
CA SER A 140 11.40 -9.82 -1.73
C SER A 140 11.21 -8.83 -2.88
N CYS A 141 12.14 -8.83 -3.83
CA CYS A 141 12.06 -8.08 -5.08
C CYS A 141 11.81 -9.05 -6.23
N PRO A 142 10.79 -8.83 -7.09
CA PRO A 142 10.53 -9.73 -8.22
C PRO A 142 11.72 -9.89 -9.19
N GLY A 143 12.62 -8.91 -9.25
CA GLY A 143 13.84 -8.94 -10.07
C GLY A 143 15.07 -9.53 -9.38
N HIS A 144 14.93 -10.12 -8.17
CA HIS A 144 16.06 -10.63 -7.43
C HIS A 144 15.66 -11.80 -6.52
N GLU A 145 16.50 -12.86 -6.49
CA GLU A 145 16.18 -14.11 -5.79
C GLU A 145 16.33 -14.02 -4.26
N HIS A 146 17.26 -13.18 -3.78
CA HIS A 146 17.56 -13.07 -2.35
C HIS A 146 16.75 -11.94 -1.70
N PRO A 147 16.49 -12.02 -0.39
CA PRO A 147 15.84 -10.94 0.34
C PRO A 147 16.73 -9.69 0.43
N LEU A 148 16.11 -8.53 0.28
CA LEU A 148 16.77 -7.23 0.39
C LEU A 148 16.51 -6.62 1.76
N LEU A 149 17.51 -5.95 2.33
CA LEU A 149 17.44 -5.22 3.58
C LEU A 149 17.59 -3.73 3.31
N PHE A 150 16.91 -2.91 4.08
CA PHE A 150 17.01 -1.46 3.97
C PHE A 150 18.22 -0.91 4.71
N TYR A 151 19.00 -0.05 4.04
CA TYR A 151 20.15 0.66 4.58
C TYR A 151 19.94 2.16 4.43
N TYR A 152 19.94 2.89 5.54
CA TYR A 152 19.81 4.36 5.58
C TYR A 152 21.06 5.09 5.08
N GLU A 153 22.23 4.47 5.20
CA GLU A 153 23.50 4.98 4.70
C GLU A 153 24.04 3.93 3.73
N PHE A 154 24.05 4.26 2.47
CA PHE A 154 24.52 3.42 1.38
C PHE A 154 25.36 4.26 0.42
N ASP A 155 26.47 3.73 -0.05
CA ASP A 155 27.32 4.34 -1.06
C ASP A 155 27.47 3.38 -2.25
N GLY A 156 26.71 3.64 -3.30
CA GLY A 156 26.69 2.78 -4.47
C GLY A 156 25.67 3.21 -5.51
N ARG A 157 25.36 2.31 -6.43
CA ARG A 157 24.43 2.54 -7.54
C ARG A 157 23.24 1.62 -7.47
N CYS A 158 22.10 2.16 -7.89
CA CYS A 158 20.90 1.36 -8.09
C CYS A 158 21.10 0.39 -9.27
N SER A 159 20.92 -0.91 -9.03
CA SER A 159 21.01 -1.95 -10.06
C SER A 159 19.92 -1.85 -11.13
N ALA A 160 18.81 -1.16 -10.84
CA ALA A 160 17.70 -1.00 -11.77
C ALA A 160 17.84 0.23 -12.67
N CYS A 161 18.15 1.42 -12.12
CA CYS A 161 18.22 2.67 -12.89
C CYS A 161 19.66 3.20 -13.12
N GLY A 162 20.66 2.65 -12.44
CA GLY A 162 22.07 3.03 -12.58
C GLY A 162 22.46 4.35 -11.90
N LEU A 163 21.54 5.01 -11.17
CA LEU A 163 21.82 6.25 -10.45
C LEU A 163 22.58 5.97 -9.15
N ASP A 164 23.42 6.93 -8.74
CA ASP A 164 24.04 6.91 -7.42
C ASP A 164 22.99 7.11 -6.33
N ILE A 165 23.06 6.33 -5.26
CA ILE A 165 22.05 6.30 -4.19
C ILE A 165 22.70 6.32 -2.82
N GLY A 166 22.11 7.08 -1.89
CA GLY A 166 22.54 7.20 -0.48
C GLY A 166 21.75 6.32 0.48
N GLU A 167 20.62 5.80 0.03
CA GLU A 167 19.77 4.83 0.75
C GLU A 167 19.40 3.71 -0.20
N ALA A 168 19.37 2.47 0.25
CA ALA A 168 19.11 1.33 -0.62
C ALA A 168 18.43 0.16 0.08
N PHE A 169 17.66 -0.59 -0.70
CA PHE A 169 17.37 -1.99 -0.43
C PHE A 169 18.49 -2.82 -1.05
N SER A 170 19.33 -3.43 -0.24
CA SER A 170 20.54 -4.14 -0.68
C SER A 170 20.54 -5.60 -0.24
N CYS A 171 21.06 -6.46 -1.11
CA CYS A 171 21.25 -7.87 -0.84
C CYS A 171 22.54 -8.09 -0.03
N LYS A 172 22.49 -8.99 0.96
CA LYS A 172 23.68 -9.40 1.72
C LYS A 172 24.53 -10.42 0.99
N ASP A 173 23.94 -11.16 0.06
CA ASP A 173 24.53 -12.32 -0.58
C ASP A 173 25.18 -12.00 -1.94
N CYS A 174 24.84 -10.83 -2.52
CA CYS A 174 25.38 -10.37 -3.79
C CYS A 174 25.35 -8.83 -3.89
N ASN A 175 25.94 -8.27 -4.96
CA ASN A 175 26.04 -6.82 -5.17
C ASN A 175 24.77 -6.19 -5.78
N TYR A 176 23.57 -6.74 -5.49
CA TYR A 176 22.32 -6.16 -5.95
C TYR A 176 21.82 -5.14 -4.94
N SER A 177 21.58 -3.91 -5.40
CA SER A 177 21.02 -2.84 -4.60
C SER A 177 20.04 -2.03 -5.43
N VAL A 178 18.92 -1.67 -4.85
CA VAL A 178 17.88 -0.93 -5.54
C VAL A 178 17.40 0.24 -4.67
N ASP A 179 17.18 1.40 -5.29
CA ASP A 179 16.61 2.55 -4.61
C ASP A 179 15.11 2.35 -4.33
N LEU A 180 14.58 3.17 -3.45
CA LEU A 180 13.18 3.14 -3.07
C LEU A 180 12.23 3.38 -4.26
N PHE A 181 12.60 4.27 -5.18
CA PHE A 181 11.73 4.61 -6.33
C PHE A 181 11.59 3.40 -7.25
N CYS A 182 12.70 2.74 -7.56
CA CYS A 182 12.71 1.52 -8.36
C CYS A 182 11.98 0.35 -7.67
N MET A 183 12.14 0.23 -6.35
CA MET A 183 11.43 -0.78 -5.55
C MET A 183 9.91 -0.58 -5.55
N LEU A 184 9.44 0.66 -5.58
CA LEU A 184 8.02 1.02 -5.56
C LEU A 184 7.37 1.05 -6.95
N LEU A 185 8.11 0.77 -8.03
CA LEU A 185 7.52 0.69 -9.36
C LEU A 185 6.45 -0.40 -9.39
N PRO A 186 5.26 -0.09 -9.91
CA PRO A 186 4.22 -1.09 -10.07
C PRO A 186 4.64 -2.13 -11.12
N THR A 187 4.35 -3.39 -10.88
CA THR A 187 4.65 -4.48 -11.83
C THR A 187 3.84 -4.39 -13.11
N ARG A 188 2.69 -3.68 -13.07
CA ARG A 188 1.82 -3.45 -14.23
C ARG A 188 1.23 -2.04 -14.17
N VAL A 189 1.19 -1.37 -15.31
CA VAL A 189 0.57 -0.04 -15.45
C VAL A 189 -0.24 0.06 -16.73
N SER A 190 -1.30 0.88 -16.70
CA SER A 190 -2.02 1.32 -17.89
C SER A 190 -1.46 2.66 -18.35
N HIS A 191 -1.22 2.82 -19.64
CA HIS A 191 -0.78 4.09 -20.22
C HIS A 191 -1.80 4.61 -21.23
N LYS A 192 -2.09 5.91 -21.20
CA LYS A 192 -3.12 6.53 -22.06
C LYS A 192 -2.92 6.35 -23.57
N CYS A 193 -1.71 6.05 -24.02
CA CYS A 193 -1.37 5.85 -25.42
C CYS A 193 -1.34 4.37 -25.83
N ASP A 194 -1.61 3.44 -24.91
CA ASP A 194 -1.59 2.00 -25.19
C ASP A 194 -2.79 1.32 -24.51
N ASN A 195 -3.52 0.52 -25.27
CA ASN A 195 -4.66 -0.25 -24.78
C ASN A 195 -4.23 -1.52 -24.00
N HIS A 196 -2.95 -1.86 -24.04
CA HIS A 196 -2.39 -2.99 -23.32
C HIS A 196 -1.75 -2.54 -22.01
N LEU A 197 -1.78 -3.42 -21.02
CA LEU A 197 -1.06 -3.21 -19.77
C LEU A 197 0.44 -3.40 -20.03
N LEU A 198 1.23 -2.38 -19.67
CA LEU A 198 2.68 -2.47 -19.66
C LEU A 198 3.10 -3.26 -18.41
N ALA A 199 4.01 -4.20 -18.58
CA ALA A 199 4.60 -4.98 -17.50
C ALA A 199 6.04 -4.51 -17.23
N LEU A 200 6.39 -4.40 -15.95
CA LEU A 200 7.78 -4.16 -15.54
C LEU A 200 8.61 -5.41 -15.86
N THR A 201 9.70 -5.24 -16.58
CA THR A 201 10.64 -6.31 -16.88
C THR A 201 11.98 -6.01 -16.21
N TYR A 202 12.63 -7.05 -15.71
CA TYR A 202 13.96 -7.01 -15.15
C TYR A 202 14.90 -7.64 -16.18
N HIS A 203 15.98 -6.94 -16.51
CA HIS A 203 17.03 -7.45 -17.38
C HIS A 203 18.23 -7.83 -16.51
N ASP A 204 18.78 -9.02 -16.79
CA ASP A 204 20.04 -9.50 -16.21
C ASP A 204 21.25 -8.71 -16.75
#